data_ea391949437794d6fbe4582d27b5d26b
#
_entry.id   ea391949437794d6fbe4582d27b5d26b
#
_cell.length_a   1.000
_cell.length_b   1.000
_cell.length_c   1.000
_cell.angle_alpha   90.00
_cell.angle_beta   90.00
_cell.angle_gamma   90.00
#
_symmetry.space_group_name_H-M   'P 1'
#
loop_
_entity.id
_entity.type
_entity.pdbx_description
1 polymer ?
#
loop_
_entity_poly.entity_id
_entity_poly.type
_entity_poly.pdbx_seq_one_letter_code
_entity_poly.pdbx_strand_id
1 'polypeptide(L)'
;MNECVCCVGGFIKVDFRDPNSPDIYKLNTDFSNFDYTLCCVNSNVCRSDNTIDYDAIPKEMIKVANFFKKDVLRDVSYDEFMKNYRIVRARVGDRPALRALHFFKEEDRVLKQTEVLEKGDFDTFLKLVRESGDSTFKALQNIYPQESTRHQNIVTAIVLSENF
;
A
#
# COMPACT_ATOMS: atom_id res chain seq x y z
N MET A 1 14.46 -8.55 2.82
CA MET A 1 13.88 -7.68 3.85
C MET A 1 12.56 -8.22 4.39
N ASN A 2 11.60 -8.66 3.54
CA ASN A 2 10.32 -9.21 4.01
C ASN A 2 10.44 -10.54 4.78
N GLU A 3 11.47 -11.33 4.53
CA GLU A 3 11.66 -12.66 5.14
C GLU A 3 11.93 -12.59 6.65
N CYS A 4 12.72 -11.61 7.11
CA CYS A 4 12.98 -11.45 8.54
C CYS A 4 11.74 -11.03 9.33
N VAL A 5 10.85 -10.28 8.70
CA VAL A 5 9.61 -9.78 9.31
C VAL A 5 8.60 -10.93 9.47
N CYS A 6 8.51 -11.84 8.51
CA CYS A 6 7.63 -13.01 8.56
C CYS A 6 7.98 -14.00 9.69
N CYS A 7 9.20 -13.97 10.20
CA CYS A 7 9.63 -14.86 11.28
C CYS A 7 9.09 -14.49 12.67
N VAL A 8 8.53 -13.28 12.84
CA VAL A 8 8.05 -12.81 14.15
C VAL A 8 6.73 -13.47 14.57
N GLY A 9 5.91 -13.86 13.60
CA GLY A 9 4.58 -14.47 13.78
C GLY A 9 3.54 -13.49 14.33
N GLY A 10 2.26 -13.78 14.07
CA GLY A 10 1.14 -12.93 14.47
C GLY A 10 1.03 -11.64 13.64
N PHE A 11 0.33 -10.65 14.18
CA PHE A 11 0.26 -9.32 13.56
C PHE A 11 1.43 -8.44 14.02
N ILE A 12 2.04 -7.76 13.07
CA ILE A 12 3.13 -6.83 13.33
C ILE A 12 2.92 -5.52 12.56
N LYS A 13 3.33 -4.41 13.15
CA LYS A 13 3.54 -3.13 12.47
C LYS A 13 5.04 -2.95 12.26
N VAL A 14 5.44 -2.60 11.04
CA VAL A 14 6.86 -2.37 10.71
C VAL A 14 7.03 -0.98 10.17
N ASP A 15 8.01 -0.24 10.70
CA ASP A 15 8.45 1.03 10.16
C ASP A 15 9.84 0.86 9.52
N PHE A 16 9.91 1.06 8.20
CA PHE A 16 11.14 0.99 7.40
C PHE A 16 11.81 2.37 7.25
N ARG A 17 11.71 3.26 8.23
CA ARG A 17 12.43 4.54 8.20
C ARG A 17 13.91 4.32 7.99
N ASP A 18 14.50 3.39 8.72
CA ASP A 18 15.83 2.85 8.43
C ASP A 18 15.66 1.43 7.84
N PRO A 19 15.91 1.24 6.53
CA PRO A 19 15.80 -0.08 5.91
C PRO A 19 16.77 -1.13 6.47
N ASN A 20 17.88 -0.70 7.11
CA ASN A 20 18.87 -1.60 7.70
C ASN A 20 18.50 -1.99 9.14
N SER A 21 17.66 -1.20 9.80
CA SER A 21 17.20 -1.43 11.17
C SER A 21 15.72 -1.04 11.30
N PRO A 22 14.79 -1.83 10.72
CA PRO A 22 13.37 -1.51 10.78
C PRO A 22 12.83 -1.62 12.20
N ASP A 23 11.97 -0.69 12.60
CA ASP A 23 11.25 -0.75 13.86
C ASP A 23 10.09 -1.74 13.73
N ILE A 24 10.14 -2.84 14.49
CA ILE A 24 9.12 -3.90 14.49
C ILE A 24 8.32 -3.83 15.79
N TYR A 25 7.04 -3.57 15.66
CA TYR A 25 6.09 -3.60 16.76
C TYR A 25 5.16 -4.79 16.62
N LYS A 26 5.24 -5.76 17.54
CA LYS A 26 4.33 -6.91 17.58
C LYS A 26 3.05 -6.53 18.30
N LEU A 27 1.91 -6.73 17.62
CA LEU A 27 0.61 -6.52 18.23
C LEU A 27 0.28 -7.69 19.17
N ASN A 28 -0.41 -7.38 20.26
CA ASN A 28 -0.86 -8.40 21.21
C ASN A 28 -2.20 -9.05 20.76
N THR A 29 -2.23 -9.42 19.48
CA THR A 29 -3.41 -10.00 18.82
C THR A 29 -2.93 -11.09 17.87
N ASP A 30 -3.65 -12.22 17.85
CA ASP A 30 -3.40 -13.33 16.95
C ASP A 30 -4.60 -13.57 16.04
N PHE A 31 -4.35 -14.06 14.82
CA PHE A 31 -5.40 -14.35 13.84
C PHE A 31 -6.37 -15.43 14.35
N SER A 32 -5.90 -16.34 15.18
CA SER A 32 -6.71 -17.41 15.81
C SER A 32 -7.80 -16.89 16.74
N ASN A 33 -7.73 -15.60 17.14
CA ASN A 33 -8.77 -14.97 17.98
C ASN A 33 -10.01 -14.59 17.18
N PHE A 34 -10.00 -14.77 15.85
CA PHE A 34 -11.07 -14.37 14.96
C PHE A 34 -11.62 -15.56 14.18
N ASP A 35 -12.92 -15.59 13.94
CA ASP A 35 -13.61 -16.65 13.17
C ASP A 35 -13.43 -16.46 11.64
N TYR A 36 -12.17 -16.29 11.20
CA TYR A 36 -11.82 -16.11 9.80
C TYR A 36 -10.72 -17.05 9.36
N THR A 37 -10.71 -17.37 8.09
CA THR A 37 -9.65 -18.19 7.47
C THR A 37 -8.90 -17.37 6.44
N LEU A 38 -7.57 -17.36 6.54
CA LEU A 38 -6.71 -16.73 5.52
C LEU A 38 -6.58 -17.67 4.33
N CYS A 39 -7.02 -17.21 3.16
CA CYS A 39 -6.90 -17.94 1.89
C CYS A 39 -5.91 -17.24 0.96
N CYS A 40 -5.08 -18.02 0.29
CA CYS A 40 -4.19 -17.54 -0.76
C CYS A 40 -4.70 -18.01 -2.13
N VAL A 41 -4.92 -17.04 -3.04
CA VAL A 41 -5.33 -17.32 -4.42
C VAL A 41 -4.15 -17.07 -5.34
N ASN A 42 -3.77 -18.09 -6.14
CA ASN A 42 -2.73 -17.92 -7.15
C ASN A 42 -3.32 -17.25 -8.39
N SER A 43 -2.93 -16.01 -8.67
CA SER A 43 -3.33 -15.26 -9.86
C SER A 43 -2.54 -15.63 -11.12
N ASN A 44 -1.54 -16.53 -11.03
CA ASN A 44 -0.64 -16.92 -12.12
C ASN A 44 0.08 -15.73 -12.80
N VAL A 45 0.34 -14.66 -12.07
CA VAL A 45 1.13 -13.52 -12.54
C VAL A 45 2.59 -13.71 -12.16
N CYS A 46 3.48 -13.63 -13.14
CA CYS A 46 4.90 -13.60 -12.85
C CYS A 46 5.33 -12.17 -12.52
N ARG A 47 6.12 -11.99 -11.46
CA ARG A 47 6.62 -10.68 -11.04
C ARG A 47 7.48 -10.00 -12.12
N SER A 48 8.12 -10.77 -12.98
CA SER A 48 8.91 -10.28 -14.11
C SER A 48 8.07 -9.53 -15.14
N ASP A 49 6.78 -9.84 -15.26
CA ASP A 49 5.92 -9.29 -16.30
C ASP A 49 5.51 -7.83 -16.03
N ASN A 50 5.67 -7.35 -14.78
CA ASN A 50 5.28 -6.01 -14.33
C ASN A 50 6.44 -5.19 -13.74
N THR A 51 7.70 -5.57 -14.00
CA THR A 51 8.88 -4.93 -13.38
C THR A 51 8.94 -3.43 -13.65
N ILE A 52 8.61 -3.00 -14.88
CA ILE A 52 8.65 -1.58 -15.29
C ILE A 52 7.67 -0.75 -14.45
N ASP A 53 6.46 -1.26 -14.23
CA ASP A 53 5.43 -0.56 -13.45
C ASP A 53 5.80 -0.48 -11.97
N TYR A 54 6.38 -1.54 -11.40
CA TYR A 54 6.88 -1.54 -10.02
C TYR A 54 8.03 -0.57 -9.81
N ASP A 55 8.98 -0.51 -10.75
CA ASP A 55 10.13 0.41 -10.68
C ASP A 55 9.73 1.88 -10.85
N ALA A 56 8.61 2.14 -11.51
CA ALA A 56 8.08 3.48 -11.67
C ALA A 56 7.53 4.07 -10.36
N ILE A 57 7.03 3.24 -9.44
CA ILE A 57 6.39 3.70 -8.20
C ILE A 57 7.34 4.57 -7.35
N PRO A 58 8.49 4.06 -6.89
CA PRO A 58 9.38 4.85 -6.06
C PRO A 58 9.93 6.07 -6.81
N LYS A 59 10.23 5.94 -8.10
CA LYS A 59 10.72 7.05 -8.92
C LYS A 59 9.71 8.19 -9.01
N GLU A 60 8.43 7.88 -9.15
CA GLU A 60 7.37 8.89 -9.21
C GLU A 60 7.09 9.51 -7.85
N MET A 61 7.14 8.74 -6.76
CA MET A 61 7.01 9.26 -5.41
C MET A 61 8.17 10.22 -5.06
N ILE A 62 9.40 9.89 -5.46
CA ILE A 62 10.58 10.78 -5.32
C ILE A 62 10.39 12.07 -6.12
N LYS A 63 9.83 12.03 -7.33
CA LYS A 63 9.54 13.27 -8.09
C LYS A 63 8.62 14.22 -7.33
N VAL A 64 7.62 13.68 -6.62
CA VAL A 64 6.73 14.49 -5.78
C VAL A 64 7.48 15.04 -4.56
N ALA A 65 8.28 14.23 -3.87
CA ALA A 65 9.09 14.68 -2.74
C ALA A 65 10.06 15.82 -3.15
N ASN A 66 10.73 15.67 -4.30
CA ASN A 66 11.64 16.67 -4.85
C ASN A 66 10.96 18.01 -5.18
N PHE A 67 9.67 18.01 -5.54
CA PHE A 67 8.89 19.24 -5.69
C PHE A 67 8.88 20.07 -4.39
N PHE A 68 8.85 19.38 -3.24
CA PHE A 68 8.91 19.99 -1.89
C PHE A 68 10.35 20.12 -1.36
N LYS A 69 11.38 19.88 -2.20
CA LYS A 69 12.80 19.88 -1.79
C LYS A 69 13.10 18.86 -0.69
N LYS A 70 12.46 17.70 -0.76
CA LYS A 70 12.65 16.56 0.13
C LYS A 70 13.11 15.35 -0.68
N ASP A 71 13.85 14.45 -0.02
CA ASP A 71 14.34 13.23 -0.64
C ASP A 71 13.28 12.14 -0.71
N VAL A 72 12.40 12.10 0.29
CA VAL A 72 11.32 11.11 0.41
C VAL A 72 10.00 11.76 0.80
N LEU A 73 8.88 11.14 0.41
CA LEU A 73 7.52 11.64 0.73
C LEU A 73 7.24 11.70 2.24
N ARG A 74 7.86 10.85 3.03
CA ARG A 74 7.71 10.84 4.48
C ARG A 74 8.09 12.18 5.14
N ASP A 75 8.99 12.95 4.52
CA ASP A 75 9.44 14.24 5.02
C ASP A 75 8.55 15.41 4.56
N VAL A 76 7.52 15.11 3.80
CA VAL A 76 6.49 16.07 3.35
C VAL A 76 5.24 15.87 4.20
N SER A 77 4.67 16.95 4.75
CA SER A 77 3.39 16.80 5.46
C SER A 77 2.22 16.63 4.48
N TYR A 78 1.22 15.83 4.89
CA TYR A 78 0.00 15.65 4.10
C TYR A 78 -0.71 16.97 3.82
N ASP A 79 -0.77 17.86 4.80
CA ASP A 79 -1.43 19.17 4.64
C ASP A 79 -0.70 20.06 3.63
N GLU A 80 0.63 20.07 3.65
CA GLU A 80 1.43 20.80 2.67
C GLU A 80 1.23 20.24 1.26
N PHE A 81 1.23 18.91 1.13
CA PHE A 81 0.94 18.25 -0.14
C PHE A 81 -0.45 18.61 -0.67
N MET A 82 -1.49 18.55 0.17
CA MET A 82 -2.87 18.84 -0.25
C MET A 82 -3.08 20.31 -0.62
N LYS A 83 -2.47 21.25 0.11
CA LYS A 83 -2.49 22.67 -0.25
C LYS A 83 -1.90 22.94 -1.64
N ASN A 84 -0.90 22.16 -2.02
CA ASN A 84 -0.19 22.31 -3.30
C ASN A 84 -0.63 21.29 -4.37
N TYR A 85 -1.63 20.45 -4.12
CA TYR A 85 -2.00 19.32 -4.96
C TYR A 85 -2.19 19.68 -6.44
N ARG A 86 -2.87 20.80 -6.73
CA ARG A 86 -3.08 21.27 -8.11
C ARG A 86 -1.77 21.63 -8.81
N ILE A 87 -0.84 22.25 -8.09
CA ILE A 87 0.46 22.66 -8.63
C ILE A 87 1.35 21.43 -8.84
N VAL A 88 1.34 20.52 -7.87
CA VAL A 88 2.05 19.22 -7.97
C VAL A 88 1.59 18.48 -9.23
N ARG A 89 0.27 18.27 -9.42
CA ARG A 89 -0.27 17.65 -10.63
C ARG A 89 0.20 18.30 -11.92
N ALA A 90 0.16 19.62 -11.97
CA ALA A 90 0.56 20.36 -13.16
C ALA A 90 2.06 20.23 -13.47
N ARG A 91 2.91 20.00 -12.45
CA ARG A 91 4.36 19.94 -12.59
C ARG A 91 4.90 18.52 -12.80
N VAL A 92 4.38 17.55 -12.05
CA VAL A 92 4.91 16.16 -12.05
C VAL A 92 3.99 15.16 -12.77
N GLY A 93 2.74 15.55 -13.05
CA GLY A 93 1.72 14.71 -13.69
C GLY A 93 0.71 14.11 -12.71
N ASP A 94 -0.39 13.57 -13.25
CA ASP A 94 -1.50 13.02 -12.47
C ASP A 94 -1.11 11.75 -11.71
N ARG A 95 -0.46 10.79 -12.39
CA ARG A 95 -0.12 9.50 -11.77
C ARG A 95 0.87 9.65 -10.60
N PRO A 96 1.97 10.40 -10.69
CA PRO A 96 2.82 10.67 -9.53
C PRO A 96 2.08 11.31 -8.36
N ALA A 97 1.18 12.27 -8.62
CA ALA A 97 0.38 12.91 -7.58
C ALA A 97 -0.62 11.94 -6.92
N LEU A 98 -1.24 11.03 -7.69
CA LEU A 98 -2.13 9.97 -7.17
C LEU A 98 -1.35 8.97 -6.32
N ARG A 99 -0.16 8.55 -6.77
CA ARG A 99 0.73 7.65 -6.01
C ARG A 99 1.18 8.27 -4.68
N ALA A 100 1.49 9.57 -4.68
CA ALA A 100 1.78 10.28 -3.45
C ALA A 100 0.57 10.36 -2.51
N LEU A 101 -0.64 10.62 -3.05
CA LEU A 101 -1.87 10.60 -2.25
C LEU A 101 -2.14 9.22 -1.64
N HIS A 102 -1.90 8.15 -2.41
CA HIS A 102 -1.96 6.78 -1.90
C HIS A 102 -1.01 6.59 -0.71
N PHE A 103 0.26 6.98 -0.87
CA PHE A 103 1.26 6.88 0.20
C PHE A 103 0.78 7.52 1.51
N PHE A 104 0.36 8.78 1.48
CA PHE A 104 -0.10 9.47 2.69
C PHE A 104 -1.34 8.83 3.33
N LYS A 105 -2.26 8.31 2.52
CA LYS A 105 -3.44 7.62 3.03
C LYS A 105 -3.12 6.25 3.61
N GLU A 106 -2.13 5.54 3.07
CA GLU A 106 -1.67 4.27 3.64
C GLU A 106 -0.97 4.47 4.98
N GLU A 107 -0.15 5.51 5.13
CA GLU A 107 0.47 5.85 6.41
C GLU A 107 -0.60 6.01 7.53
N ASP A 108 -1.66 6.78 7.27
CA ASP A 108 -2.78 6.93 8.22
C ASP A 108 -3.56 5.62 8.42
N ARG A 109 -3.77 4.85 7.33
CA ARG A 109 -4.51 3.57 7.39
C ARG A 109 -3.78 2.53 8.22
N VAL A 110 -2.47 2.42 8.12
CA VAL A 110 -1.66 1.50 8.94
C VAL A 110 -1.82 1.80 10.44
N LEU A 111 -1.86 3.06 10.82
CA LEU A 111 -2.09 3.45 12.22
C LEU A 111 -3.49 3.03 12.69
N LYS A 112 -4.51 3.27 11.88
CA LYS A 112 -5.89 2.85 12.18
C LYS A 112 -6.04 1.32 12.23
N GLN A 113 -5.41 0.60 11.30
CA GLN A 113 -5.41 -0.87 11.32
C GLN A 113 -4.76 -1.42 12.59
N THR A 114 -3.66 -0.82 13.04
CA THR A 114 -3.02 -1.19 14.30
C THR A 114 -3.98 -0.98 15.49
N GLU A 115 -4.60 0.18 15.57
CA GLU A 115 -5.50 0.55 16.66
C GLU A 115 -6.73 -0.39 16.75
N VAL A 116 -7.36 -0.69 15.62
CA VAL A 116 -8.56 -1.55 15.61
C VAL A 116 -8.22 -3.01 15.91
N LEU A 117 -7.06 -3.51 15.47
CA LEU A 117 -6.58 -4.83 15.83
C LEU A 117 -6.28 -4.95 17.34
N GLU A 118 -5.66 -3.95 17.95
CA GLU A 118 -5.43 -3.93 19.40
C GLU A 118 -6.73 -3.90 20.21
N LYS A 119 -7.81 -3.32 19.65
CA LYS A 119 -9.15 -3.32 20.22
C LYS A 119 -9.96 -4.61 19.94
N GLY A 120 -9.43 -5.51 19.12
CA GLY A 120 -10.13 -6.71 18.69
C GLY A 120 -11.24 -6.48 17.66
N ASP A 121 -11.31 -5.28 17.05
CA ASP A 121 -12.28 -4.94 16.01
C ASP A 121 -11.79 -5.39 14.62
N PHE A 122 -11.96 -6.70 14.38
CA PHE A 122 -11.48 -7.31 13.14
C PHE A 122 -12.34 -6.94 11.91
N ASP A 123 -13.62 -6.68 12.11
CA ASP A 123 -14.50 -6.26 11.01
C ASP A 123 -14.07 -4.90 10.44
N THR A 124 -13.75 -3.94 11.31
CA THR A 124 -13.20 -2.65 10.88
C THR A 124 -11.81 -2.82 10.25
N PHE A 125 -10.97 -3.74 10.77
CA PHE A 125 -9.70 -4.07 10.14
C PHE A 125 -9.88 -4.56 8.71
N LEU A 126 -10.79 -5.51 8.45
CA LEU A 126 -11.08 -6.03 7.11
C LEU A 126 -11.61 -4.93 6.17
N LYS A 127 -12.42 -4.02 6.69
CA LYS A 127 -12.87 -2.85 5.92
C LYS A 127 -11.68 -1.98 5.49
N LEU A 128 -10.76 -1.70 6.41
CA LEU A 128 -9.54 -0.93 6.10
C LEU A 128 -8.64 -1.65 5.09
N VAL A 129 -8.57 -3.00 5.14
CA VAL A 129 -7.85 -3.80 4.12
C VAL A 129 -8.48 -3.62 2.73
N ARG A 130 -9.81 -3.66 2.62
CA ARG A 130 -10.51 -3.40 1.34
C ARG A 130 -10.27 -1.98 0.84
N GLU A 131 -10.32 -0.98 1.72
CA GLU A 131 -10.02 0.41 1.37
C GLU A 131 -8.58 0.58 0.87
N SER A 132 -7.62 -0.19 1.40
CA SER A 132 -6.23 -0.23 0.90
C SER A 132 -6.17 -0.81 -0.50
N GLY A 133 -6.88 -1.92 -0.75
CA GLY A 133 -7.02 -2.51 -2.09
C GLY A 133 -7.60 -1.52 -3.11
N ASP A 134 -8.67 -0.83 -2.74
CA ASP A 134 -9.30 0.21 -3.54
C ASP A 134 -8.34 1.37 -3.86
N SER A 135 -7.59 1.81 -2.86
CA SER A 135 -6.59 2.85 -3.01
C SER A 135 -5.45 2.40 -3.94
N THR A 136 -5.03 1.15 -3.82
CA THR A 136 -4.04 0.52 -4.71
C THR A 136 -4.55 0.51 -6.16
N PHE A 137 -5.79 0.12 -6.37
CA PHE A 137 -6.40 0.11 -7.69
C PHE A 137 -6.49 1.51 -8.30
N LYS A 138 -7.07 2.47 -7.56
CA LYS A 138 -7.42 3.80 -8.06
C LYS A 138 -6.24 4.75 -8.13
N ALA A 139 -5.33 4.70 -7.16
CA ALA A 139 -4.29 5.69 -6.96
C ALA A 139 -2.87 5.17 -7.20
N LEU A 140 -2.50 4.00 -6.68
CA LEU A 140 -1.20 3.41 -6.95
C LEU A 140 -1.07 2.87 -8.36
N GLN A 141 -2.14 2.27 -8.90
CA GLN A 141 -2.27 1.80 -10.28
C GLN A 141 -1.18 0.78 -10.67
N ASN A 142 -1.01 -0.27 -9.87
CA ASN A 142 0.00 -1.30 -10.09
C ASN A 142 -0.54 -2.73 -10.14
N ILE A 143 -1.88 -2.91 -10.17
CA ILE A 143 -2.51 -4.23 -10.16
C ILE A 143 -2.78 -4.79 -11.57
N TYR A 144 -2.57 -4.00 -12.59
CA TYR A 144 -2.65 -4.41 -13.99
C TYR A 144 -1.50 -3.77 -14.78
N PRO A 145 -0.95 -4.47 -15.80
CA PRO A 145 0.12 -3.92 -16.61
C PRO A 145 -0.40 -2.75 -17.46
N GLN A 146 0.37 -1.65 -17.50
CA GLN A 146 -0.01 -0.44 -18.23
C GLN A 146 -0.04 -0.66 -19.75
N GLU A 147 0.78 -1.57 -20.24
CA GLU A 147 0.96 -1.82 -21.67
C GLU A 147 0.11 -2.96 -22.22
N SER A 148 -0.58 -3.73 -21.37
CA SER A 148 -1.35 -4.90 -21.81
C SER A 148 -2.77 -4.88 -21.23
N THR A 149 -3.75 -4.96 -22.12
CA THR A 149 -5.16 -5.15 -21.77
C THR A 149 -5.57 -6.61 -21.71
N ARG A 150 -4.73 -7.53 -22.19
CA ARG A 150 -5.05 -8.96 -22.34
C ARG A 150 -4.89 -9.75 -21.05
N HIS A 151 -3.91 -9.40 -20.22
CA HIS A 151 -3.55 -10.15 -19.01
C HIS A 151 -3.82 -9.30 -17.77
N GLN A 152 -4.99 -9.46 -17.17
CA GLN A 152 -5.43 -8.75 -15.97
C GLN A 152 -5.82 -9.74 -14.86
N ASN A 153 -4.98 -10.74 -14.63
CA ASN A 153 -5.29 -11.86 -13.75
C ASN A 153 -5.53 -11.44 -12.30
N ILE A 154 -4.78 -10.47 -11.78
CA ILE A 154 -4.97 -9.97 -10.41
C ILE A 154 -6.34 -9.30 -10.29
N VAL A 155 -6.70 -8.43 -11.22
CA VAL A 155 -8.02 -7.77 -11.24
C VAL A 155 -9.14 -8.80 -11.34
N THR A 156 -8.98 -9.79 -12.22
CA THR A 156 -9.95 -10.89 -12.36
C THR A 156 -10.11 -11.66 -11.06
N ALA A 157 -9.01 -12.00 -10.39
CA ALA A 157 -9.04 -12.69 -9.12
C ALA A 157 -9.75 -11.88 -8.02
N ILE A 158 -9.48 -10.57 -7.93
CA ILE A 158 -10.14 -9.68 -6.98
C ILE A 158 -11.65 -9.63 -7.25
N VAL A 159 -12.05 -9.32 -8.48
CA VAL A 159 -13.47 -9.19 -8.85
C VAL A 159 -14.23 -10.50 -8.61
N LEU A 160 -13.65 -11.65 -8.93
CA LEU A 160 -14.28 -12.94 -8.64
C LEU A 160 -14.40 -13.19 -7.13
N SER A 161 -13.37 -12.87 -6.35
CA SER A 161 -13.41 -13.04 -4.89
C SER A 161 -14.43 -12.14 -4.18
N GLU A 162 -14.75 -10.98 -4.75
CA GLU A 162 -15.76 -10.06 -4.21
C GLU A 162 -17.20 -10.50 -4.52
N ASN A 163 -17.40 -11.44 -5.45
CA ASN A 163 -18.72 -11.93 -5.88
C ASN A 163 -19.11 -13.27 -5.21
N PHE A 164 -18.28 -13.80 -4.33
CA PHE A 164 -18.54 -14.99 -3.51
C PHE A 164 -18.53 -14.65 -2.03
#